data_962d8da7e0fd5d0c7e422600366e722d
#
_entry.id   962d8da7e0fd5d0c7e422600366e722d
#
_cell.length_a   1.000
_cell.length_b   1.000
_cell.length_c   1.000
_cell.angle_alpha   90.00
_cell.angle_beta   90.00
_cell.angle_gamma   90.00
#
_symmetry.space_group_name_H-M   'P 1'
#
loop_
_entity.id
_entity.type
_entity.pdbx_description
1 polymer ?
#
loop_
_entity_poly.entity_id
_entity_poly.type
_entity_poly.pdbx_seq_one_letter_code
_entity_poly.pdbx_strand_id
1 'polypeptide(L)'
;MYLVIGAAESSVKVTPMLLTVPFASTEEGWIYDVQAYPKAEKSNTAGITVEKRLYRINPDTFELDEITADDATYKVGLFLDKDGTIPYGDDYIRTIHIQNAQSGKASYSNVLRGTYYVFELDENNKAIKLNTGVEIDKENRFQYNVTNAAGKKDNSVVVDDNTVATDIAAYVNNIFSTLPEGFFVNGKIEITKNVVVDGVKKTVDDKFYATVFDDSGKAVSTVELKQNDKVTVTVPFSEDIK
;
A
#
# COMPACT_ATOMS: atom_id res chain seq x y z
N MET A 1 9.98 -44.08 22.90
CA MET A 1 9.04 -44.01 21.76
C MET A 1 8.69 -42.54 21.58
N TYR A 2 8.72 -42.03 20.37
CA TYR A 2 8.35 -40.63 20.05
C TYR A 2 7.03 -40.65 19.29
N LEU A 3 6.04 -39.89 19.76
CA LEU A 3 4.81 -39.66 19.02
C LEU A 3 4.90 -38.25 18.40
N VAL A 4 4.85 -38.17 17.12
CA VAL A 4 4.77 -36.89 16.39
C VAL A 4 3.37 -36.79 15.78
N ILE A 5 2.63 -35.77 16.22
CA ILE A 5 1.34 -35.45 15.62
C ILE A 5 1.55 -34.23 14.75
N GLY A 6 1.32 -34.38 13.47
CA GLY A 6 1.37 -33.30 12.50
C GLY A 6 0.13 -33.33 11.64
N ALA A 7 -0.35 -32.17 11.19
CA ALA A 7 -1.34 -32.08 10.15
C ALA A 7 -0.62 -32.05 8.79
N ALA A 8 -0.87 -33.04 7.94
CA ALA A 8 -0.46 -32.97 6.55
C ALA A 8 -1.20 -31.81 5.90
N GLU A 9 -0.48 -30.90 5.23
CA GLU A 9 -1.02 -29.76 4.49
C GLU A 9 -1.60 -28.59 5.33
N SER A 10 -1.17 -28.41 6.59
CA SER A 10 -1.59 -27.25 7.37
C SER A 10 -0.40 -26.32 7.66
N SER A 11 -0.65 -25.02 7.63
CA SER A 11 0.31 -23.99 8.06
C SER A 11 0.52 -23.95 9.59
N VAL A 12 -0.09 -24.89 10.31
CA VAL A 12 -0.01 -24.98 11.75
C VAL A 12 1.24 -25.75 12.16
N LYS A 13 2.19 -25.08 12.80
CA LYS A 13 3.31 -25.74 13.48
C LYS A 13 2.82 -26.49 14.72
N VAL A 14 3.13 -27.76 14.77
CA VAL A 14 2.83 -28.58 15.96
C VAL A 14 4.12 -28.85 16.71
N THR A 15 4.14 -28.53 17.99
CA THR A 15 5.28 -28.86 18.85
C THR A 15 5.30 -30.37 19.12
N PRO A 16 6.39 -31.08 18.81
CA PRO A 16 6.48 -32.50 19.10
C PRO A 16 6.41 -32.74 20.60
N MET A 17 5.57 -33.69 21.02
CA MET A 17 5.45 -34.12 22.40
C MET A 17 6.23 -35.38 22.59
N LEU A 18 7.14 -35.39 23.56
CA LEU A 18 7.84 -36.59 24.03
C LEU A 18 6.96 -37.37 24.99
N LEU A 19 6.52 -38.54 24.59
CA LEU A 19 5.85 -39.47 25.49
C LEU A 19 6.85 -40.51 25.98
N THR A 20 7.09 -40.54 27.26
CA THR A 20 7.88 -41.61 27.91
C THR A 20 6.93 -42.67 28.41
N VAL A 21 6.92 -43.83 27.78
CA VAL A 21 6.14 -44.97 28.18
C VAL A 21 7.04 -45.87 29.08
N PRO A 22 6.70 -46.08 30.36
CA PRO A 22 7.47 -46.98 31.18
C PRO A 22 7.38 -48.42 30.63
N PHE A 23 8.50 -49.09 30.60
CA PHE A 23 8.55 -50.47 30.20
C PHE A 23 8.17 -51.32 31.41
N ALA A 24 7.04 -52.02 31.32
CA ALA A 24 6.66 -53.03 32.29
C ALA A 24 6.39 -54.31 31.53
N SER A 25 7.01 -55.42 31.97
CA SER A 25 6.76 -56.75 31.43
C SER A 25 5.59 -57.38 32.20
N THR A 26 4.40 -57.31 31.62
CA THR A 26 3.25 -58.11 32.07
C THR A 26 2.62 -58.81 30.90
N GLU A 27 2.04 -59.98 31.15
CA GLU A 27 1.47 -60.83 30.10
C GLU A 27 0.21 -60.26 29.45
N GLU A 28 -0.38 -59.21 30.01
CA GLU A 28 -1.65 -58.61 29.53
C GLU A 28 -1.48 -57.41 28.62
N GLY A 29 -0.27 -56.89 28.43
CA GLY A 29 -0.03 -55.71 27.64
C GLY A 29 -0.60 -54.42 28.30
N TRP A 30 -0.03 -53.27 27.97
CA TRP A 30 -0.46 -51.97 28.48
C TRP A 30 -1.11 -51.19 27.36
N ILE A 31 -2.33 -50.70 27.62
CA ILE A 31 -3.00 -49.73 26.75
C ILE A 31 -2.85 -48.37 27.37
N TYR A 32 -2.23 -47.44 26.64
CA TYR A 32 -2.16 -46.03 27.01
C TYR A 32 -3.12 -45.26 26.17
N ASP A 33 -4.10 -44.62 26.79
CA ASP A 33 -4.94 -43.64 26.14
C ASP A 33 -4.22 -42.31 26.16
N VAL A 34 -3.74 -41.89 24.97
CA VAL A 34 -3.00 -40.64 24.83
C VAL A 34 -3.89 -39.63 24.14
N GLN A 35 -4.36 -38.66 24.92
CA GLN A 35 -5.05 -37.52 24.36
C GLN A 35 -4.04 -36.40 24.08
N ALA A 36 -3.76 -36.15 22.82
CA ALA A 36 -2.89 -35.07 22.43
C ALA A 36 -3.74 -33.84 22.12
N TYR A 37 -3.47 -32.76 22.83
CA TYR A 37 -4.04 -31.43 22.55
C TYR A 37 -2.97 -30.53 21.91
N PRO A 38 -2.76 -30.60 20.58
CA PRO A 38 -1.78 -29.77 19.96
C PRO A 38 -2.19 -28.30 20.09
N LYS A 39 -1.33 -27.50 20.69
CA LYS A 39 -1.50 -26.06 20.71
C LYS A 39 -1.09 -25.53 19.33
N ALA A 40 -2.04 -24.96 18.60
CA ALA A 40 -1.73 -24.27 17.37
C ALA A 40 -0.84 -23.07 17.69
N GLU A 41 0.40 -23.10 17.19
CA GLU A 41 1.24 -21.91 17.23
C GLU A 41 0.77 -20.96 16.11
N LYS A 42 0.64 -19.67 16.43
CA LYS A 42 0.40 -18.65 15.42
C LYS A 42 1.54 -18.68 14.41
N SER A 43 1.21 -18.43 13.14
CA SER A 43 2.23 -18.29 12.10
C SER A 43 3.30 -17.30 12.55
N ASN A 44 4.57 -17.65 12.37
CA ASN A 44 5.69 -16.77 12.66
C ASN A 44 5.92 -15.72 11.57
N THR A 45 5.01 -15.65 10.58
CA THR A 45 5.08 -14.74 9.45
C THR A 45 3.77 -14.01 9.27
N ALA A 46 3.84 -12.82 8.69
CA ALA A 46 2.68 -12.06 8.23
C ALA A 46 2.98 -11.44 6.85
N GLY A 47 1.94 -10.95 6.19
CA GLY A 47 2.10 -10.09 5.01
C GLY A 47 2.13 -8.64 5.41
N ILE A 48 2.83 -7.81 4.64
CA ILE A 48 2.80 -6.35 4.76
C ILE A 48 2.56 -5.72 3.39
N THR A 49 1.86 -4.60 3.36
CA THR A 49 1.62 -3.82 2.14
C THR A 49 2.24 -2.43 2.29
N VAL A 50 2.93 -2.00 1.24
CA VAL A 50 3.54 -0.67 1.12
C VAL A 50 2.81 0.08 0.03
N GLU A 51 2.50 1.36 0.27
CA GLU A 51 1.88 2.24 -0.71
C GLU A 51 2.85 3.35 -1.13
N LYS A 52 3.04 3.50 -2.43
CA LYS A 52 3.75 4.61 -3.05
C LYS A 52 2.78 5.75 -3.30
N ARG A 53 3.15 6.98 -2.89
CA ARG A 53 2.37 8.21 -3.10
C ARG A 53 3.20 9.28 -3.75
N LEU A 54 2.54 10.12 -4.53
CA LEU A 54 3.17 11.16 -5.33
C LEU A 54 2.58 12.51 -4.98
N TYR A 55 3.43 13.48 -4.70
CA TYR A 55 3.07 14.84 -4.35
C TYR A 55 3.93 15.85 -5.08
N ARG A 56 3.44 17.08 -5.25
CA ARG A 56 4.25 18.25 -5.53
C ARG A 56 4.06 19.31 -4.47
N ILE A 57 5.02 20.20 -4.35
CA ILE A 57 4.85 21.44 -3.57
C ILE A 57 4.09 22.43 -4.43
N ASN A 58 2.94 22.87 -3.96
CA ASN A 58 2.18 23.94 -4.61
C ASN A 58 3.00 25.24 -4.55
N PRO A 59 3.31 25.89 -5.69
CA PRO A 59 4.16 27.06 -5.69
C PRO A 59 3.53 28.28 -5.01
N ASP A 60 2.20 28.34 -4.94
CA ASP A 60 1.46 29.48 -4.38
C ASP A 60 1.18 29.34 -2.88
N THR A 61 0.84 28.13 -2.43
CA THR A 61 0.42 27.86 -1.05
C THR A 61 1.50 27.16 -0.21
N PHE A 62 2.52 26.59 -0.84
CA PHE A 62 3.54 25.74 -0.23
C PHE A 62 2.98 24.48 0.44
N GLU A 63 1.73 24.12 0.16
CA GLU A 63 1.12 22.88 0.59
C GLU A 63 1.44 21.74 -0.40
N LEU A 64 1.14 20.49 0.00
CA LEU A 64 1.35 19.34 -0.87
C LEU A 64 0.08 19.07 -1.68
N ASP A 65 0.20 19.15 -2.99
CA ASP A 65 -0.81 18.68 -3.93
C ASP A 65 -0.53 17.21 -4.25
N GLU A 66 -1.55 16.36 -4.20
CA GLU A 66 -1.46 15.01 -4.77
C GLU A 66 -1.39 15.11 -6.29
N ILE A 67 -0.47 14.35 -6.89
CA ILE A 67 -0.30 14.32 -8.34
C ILE A 67 -0.59 12.93 -8.91
N THR A 68 -1.09 12.91 -10.13
CA THR A 68 -1.34 11.68 -10.90
C THR A 68 -0.17 11.45 -11.85
N ALA A 69 0.36 10.23 -11.87
CA ALA A 69 1.29 9.79 -12.91
C ALA A 69 0.51 9.16 -14.07
N ASP A 70 0.84 9.52 -15.30
CA ASP A 70 0.34 8.86 -16.51
C ASP A 70 0.85 7.42 -16.55
N ASP A 71 2.16 7.26 -16.47
CA ASP A 71 2.82 5.95 -16.32
C ASP A 71 4.15 6.12 -15.57
N ALA A 72 4.24 5.54 -14.38
CA ALA A 72 5.45 5.59 -13.58
C ALA A 72 5.71 4.26 -12.87
N THR A 73 6.98 3.91 -12.77
CA THR A 73 7.42 2.69 -12.11
C THR A 73 8.43 2.99 -11.03
N TYR A 74 8.19 2.45 -9.84
CA TYR A 74 9.05 2.59 -8.68
C TYR A 74 9.44 1.23 -8.13
N LYS A 75 10.57 1.17 -7.45
CA LYS A 75 10.98 0.00 -6.70
C LYS A 75 11.05 0.33 -5.22
N VAL A 76 10.56 -0.57 -4.39
CA VAL A 76 10.68 -0.49 -2.93
C VAL A 76 11.38 -1.73 -2.40
N GLY A 77 12.15 -1.57 -1.34
CA GLY A 77 12.90 -2.65 -0.71
C GLY A 77 12.63 -2.73 0.79
N LEU A 78 12.67 -3.95 1.32
CA LEU A 78 12.58 -4.25 2.73
C LEU A 78 13.96 -4.60 3.28
N PHE A 79 14.39 -3.94 4.36
CA PHE A 79 15.72 -4.06 4.94
C PHE A 79 15.67 -4.43 6.42
N LEU A 80 16.76 -5.03 6.91
CA LEU A 80 16.95 -5.40 8.32
C LEU A 80 17.53 -4.27 9.16
N ASP A 81 18.07 -3.23 8.51
CA ASP A 81 18.74 -2.11 9.16
C ASP A 81 18.18 -0.75 8.71
N LYS A 82 18.26 0.22 9.59
CA LYS A 82 17.76 1.59 9.37
C LYS A 82 18.52 2.36 8.28
N ASP A 83 19.71 1.89 7.88
CA ASP A 83 20.56 2.55 6.89
C ASP A 83 20.32 1.97 5.47
N GLY A 84 19.48 0.93 5.34
CA GLY A 84 19.15 0.30 4.06
C GLY A 84 20.30 -0.44 3.42
N THR A 85 21.17 -1.05 4.23
CA THR A 85 22.38 -1.73 3.77
C THR A 85 22.27 -3.25 3.78
N ILE A 86 21.37 -3.80 4.61
CA ILE A 86 21.17 -5.24 4.79
C ILE A 86 19.78 -5.62 4.27
N PRO A 87 19.66 -6.17 3.05
CA PRO A 87 18.38 -6.59 2.49
C PRO A 87 17.72 -7.70 3.31
N TYR A 88 16.38 -7.70 3.33
CA TYR A 88 15.60 -8.81 3.86
C TYR A 88 15.55 -9.98 2.87
N GLY A 89 16.61 -10.79 2.81
CA GLY A 89 16.71 -11.93 1.91
C GLY A 89 16.83 -11.54 0.42
N ASP A 90 16.74 -12.56 -0.44
CA ASP A 90 16.93 -12.37 -1.89
C ASP A 90 15.72 -11.70 -2.57
N ASP A 91 14.53 -11.88 -2.01
CA ASP A 91 13.26 -11.35 -2.56
C ASP A 91 12.80 -10.05 -1.84
N TYR A 92 13.73 -9.16 -1.55
CA TYR A 92 13.47 -7.93 -0.79
C TYR A 92 12.87 -6.80 -1.64
N ILE A 93 12.89 -6.91 -2.97
CA ILE A 93 12.45 -5.86 -3.91
C ILE A 93 11.01 -6.11 -4.35
N ARG A 94 10.23 -5.03 -4.40
CA ARG A 94 8.92 -5.01 -5.07
C ARG A 94 8.85 -3.85 -6.04
N THR A 95 8.25 -4.10 -7.19
CA THR A 95 7.98 -3.08 -8.20
C THR A 95 6.55 -2.58 -8.03
N ILE A 96 6.38 -1.26 -8.08
CA ILE A 96 5.10 -0.59 -8.00
C ILE A 96 4.89 0.16 -9.31
N HIS A 97 3.88 -0.23 -10.07
CA HIS A 97 3.43 0.48 -11.26
C HIS A 97 2.28 1.42 -10.88
N ILE A 98 2.39 2.67 -11.30
CA ILE A 98 1.36 3.70 -11.12
C ILE A 98 0.97 4.16 -12.51
N GLN A 99 -0.27 3.90 -12.92
CA GLN A 99 -0.77 4.23 -14.25
C GLN A 99 -2.10 4.98 -14.11
N ASN A 100 -2.14 6.21 -14.59
CA ASN A 100 -3.28 7.12 -14.47
C ASN A 100 -3.80 7.19 -13.02
N ALA A 101 -2.89 7.21 -12.04
CA ALA A 101 -3.21 7.13 -10.62
C ALA A 101 -2.26 7.99 -9.76
N GLN A 102 -2.68 8.28 -8.53
CA GLN A 102 -1.91 9.04 -7.53
C GLN A 102 -1.02 8.16 -6.67
N SER A 103 -1.33 6.87 -6.63
CA SER A 103 -0.62 5.91 -5.80
C SER A 103 -0.63 4.51 -6.41
N GLY A 104 0.28 3.69 -5.91
CA GLY A 104 0.34 2.26 -6.21
C GLY A 104 0.77 1.48 -4.99
N LYS A 105 0.54 0.16 -5.01
CA LYS A 105 0.81 -0.72 -3.87
C LYS A 105 1.66 -1.91 -4.27
N ALA A 106 2.45 -2.38 -3.30
CA ALA A 106 3.12 -3.67 -3.40
C ALA A 106 3.07 -4.38 -2.05
N SER A 107 3.06 -5.72 -2.09
CA SER A 107 2.96 -6.53 -0.88
C SER A 107 4.10 -7.52 -0.78
N TYR A 108 4.54 -7.75 0.45
CA TYR A 108 5.45 -8.82 0.85
C TYR A 108 4.63 -9.88 1.59
N SER A 109 4.78 -11.13 1.22
CA SER A 109 4.15 -12.26 1.89
C SER A 109 5.19 -13.02 2.73
N ASN A 110 4.71 -13.68 3.78
CA ASN A 110 5.55 -14.54 4.62
C ASN A 110 6.74 -13.83 5.27
N VAL A 111 6.59 -12.55 5.62
CA VAL A 111 7.61 -11.80 6.34
C VAL A 111 7.66 -12.31 7.79
N LEU A 112 8.85 -12.71 8.26
CA LEU A 112 9.04 -13.14 9.64
C LEU A 112 8.70 -12.01 10.60
N ARG A 113 8.34 -12.36 11.83
CA ARG A 113 8.13 -11.35 12.88
C ARG A 113 9.41 -10.63 13.21
N GLY A 114 9.33 -9.33 13.34
CA GLY A 114 10.49 -8.48 13.58
C GLY A 114 10.25 -7.03 13.20
N THR A 115 11.30 -6.24 13.29
CA THR A 115 11.30 -4.84 12.82
C THR A 115 12.10 -4.75 11.54
N TYR A 116 11.53 -4.10 10.56
CA TYR A 116 12.07 -3.92 9.21
C TYR A 116 12.04 -2.46 8.82
N TYR A 117 12.77 -2.11 7.75
CA TYR A 117 12.86 -0.75 7.24
C TYR A 117 12.54 -0.74 5.76
N VAL A 118 11.60 0.11 5.37
CA VAL A 118 11.17 0.28 3.98
C VAL A 118 11.92 1.43 3.35
N PHE A 119 12.42 1.21 2.13
CA PHE A 119 13.07 2.23 1.32
C PHE A 119 12.57 2.18 -0.12
N GLU A 120 12.56 3.34 -0.77
CA GLU A 120 12.59 3.40 -2.23
C GLU A 120 14.00 3.05 -2.71
N LEU A 121 14.08 2.42 -3.87
CA LEU A 121 15.35 2.01 -4.45
C LEU A 121 15.64 2.80 -5.72
N ASP A 122 16.91 3.09 -5.92
CA ASP A 122 17.42 3.65 -7.17
C ASP A 122 17.44 2.59 -8.30
N GLU A 123 17.88 2.99 -9.47
CA GLU A 123 18.02 2.11 -10.64
C GLU A 123 18.94 0.91 -10.40
N ASN A 124 19.94 1.07 -9.49
CA ASN A 124 20.91 0.04 -9.10
C ASN A 124 20.39 -0.83 -7.92
N ASN A 125 19.12 -0.71 -7.55
CA ASN A 125 18.49 -1.38 -6.41
C ASN A 125 19.12 -1.02 -5.05
N LYS A 126 19.70 0.15 -4.91
CA LYS A 126 20.21 0.67 -3.63
C LYS A 126 19.15 1.53 -2.96
N ALA A 127 19.09 1.46 -1.63
CA ALA A 127 18.22 2.28 -0.84
C ALA A 127 18.53 3.79 -1.02
N ILE A 128 17.53 4.56 -1.41
CA ILE A 128 17.62 6.01 -1.49
C ILE A 128 17.57 6.56 -0.05
N LYS A 129 18.50 7.43 0.30
CA LYS A 129 18.54 8.02 1.65
C LYS A 129 17.33 8.90 1.90
N LEU A 130 16.74 8.74 3.07
CA LEU A 130 15.58 9.54 3.49
C LEU A 130 15.94 11.02 3.60
N ASN A 131 14.98 11.89 3.24
CA ASN A 131 15.05 13.34 3.35
C ASN A 131 16.21 14.00 2.56
N THR A 132 16.76 13.31 1.57
CA THR A 132 17.68 13.94 0.61
C THR A 132 16.89 14.35 -0.63
N GLY A 133 17.20 15.53 -1.17
CA GLY A 133 16.76 15.90 -2.50
C GLY A 133 17.48 15.00 -3.51
N VAL A 134 16.72 14.27 -4.31
CA VAL A 134 17.26 13.49 -5.44
C VAL A 134 17.03 14.29 -6.70
N GLU A 135 18.05 14.46 -7.51
CA GLU A 135 17.91 15.07 -8.83
C GLU A 135 17.40 13.99 -9.80
N ILE A 136 16.24 14.23 -10.37
CA ILE A 136 15.69 13.40 -11.45
C ILE A 136 16.32 13.84 -12.78
N ASP A 137 16.46 15.16 -12.93
CA ASP A 137 17.21 15.82 -13.99
C ASP A 137 17.85 17.10 -13.43
N LYS A 138 18.52 17.91 -14.26
CA LYS A 138 19.24 19.11 -13.79
C LYS A 138 18.37 20.18 -13.14
N GLU A 139 17.06 20.13 -13.35
CA GLU A 139 16.08 21.13 -12.92
C GLU A 139 15.06 20.56 -11.95
N ASN A 140 14.79 19.25 -12.00
CA ASN A 140 13.81 18.58 -11.16
C ASN A 140 14.46 17.87 -9.99
N ARG A 141 14.06 18.29 -8.78
CA ARG A 141 14.42 17.63 -7.53
C ARG A 141 13.17 17.08 -6.89
N PHE A 142 13.23 15.88 -6.37
CA PHE A 142 12.23 15.42 -5.45
C PHE A 142 12.79 15.21 -4.06
N GLN A 143 11.98 15.49 -3.05
CA GLN A 143 12.22 15.05 -1.70
C GLN A 143 11.57 13.70 -1.49
N TYR A 144 12.26 12.86 -0.76
CA TYR A 144 11.80 11.52 -0.48
C TYR A 144 11.67 11.31 1.02
N ASN A 145 10.52 10.80 1.45
CA ASN A 145 10.34 10.34 2.82
C ASN A 145 9.47 9.08 2.88
N VAL A 146 9.58 8.36 3.98
CA VAL A 146 8.71 7.25 4.32
C VAL A 146 7.96 7.62 5.60
N THR A 147 6.66 7.36 5.61
CA THR A 147 5.82 7.49 6.80
C THR A 147 5.21 6.16 7.17
N ASN A 148 5.08 5.89 8.46
CA ASN A 148 4.33 4.72 8.94
C ASN A 148 2.82 4.90 8.74
N ALA A 149 2.04 3.88 9.06
CA ALA A 149 0.57 3.90 8.94
C ALA A 149 -0.10 5.07 9.69
N ALA A 150 0.52 5.59 10.75
CA ALA A 150 0.02 6.74 11.51
C ALA A 150 0.45 8.10 10.91
N GLY A 151 1.13 8.12 9.76
CA GLY A 151 1.61 9.34 9.09
C GLY A 151 2.86 9.97 9.72
N LYS A 152 3.48 9.30 10.70
CA LYS A 152 4.75 9.76 11.28
C LYS A 152 5.89 9.44 10.33
N LYS A 153 6.83 10.38 10.15
CA LYS A 153 8.07 10.17 9.39
C LYS A 153 8.92 9.10 10.07
N ASP A 154 8.74 7.87 9.64
CA ASP A 154 9.37 6.68 10.18
C ASP A 154 9.28 5.58 9.11
N ASN A 155 10.40 5.02 8.72
CA ASN A 155 10.44 3.94 7.74
C ASN A 155 10.46 2.56 8.38
N SER A 156 10.36 2.47 9.70
CA SER A 156 10.27 1.19 10.40
C SER A 156 8.87 0.59 10.29
N VAL A 157 8.83 -0.71 10.06
CA VAL A 157 7.63 -1.54 10.04
C VAL A 157 7.80 -2.67 11.03
N VAL A 158 6.87 -2.79 11.97
CA VAL A 158 6.84 -3.90 12.92
C VAL A 158 5.89 -4.97 12.42
N VAL A 159 6.40 -6.18 12.27
CA VAL A 159 5.61 -7.37 11.93
C VAL A 159 5.42 -8.18 13.19
N ASP A 160 4.19 -8.26 13.68
CA ASP A 160 3.80 -8.94 14.90
C ASP A 160 2.48 -9.71 14.75
N ASP A 161 1.88 -10.11 15.86
CA ASP A 161 0.61 -10.85 15.90
C ASP A 161 -0.61 -10.06 15.42
N ASN A 162 -0.50 -8.74 15.38
CA ASN A 162 -1.58 -7.84 14.98
C ASN A 162 -1.43 -7.36 13.54
N THR A 163 -0.35 -7.75 12.86
CA THR A 163 -0.08 -7.34 11.48
C THR A 163 -1.08 -7.97 10.53
N VAL A 164 -1.80 -7.14 9.79
CA VAL A 164 -2.78 -7.53 8.78
C VAL A 164 -2.24 -7.21 7.39
N ALA A 165 -2.19 -8.21 6.52
CA ALA A 165 -1.55 -8.10 5.21
C ALA A 165 -2.17 -7.05 4.28
N THR A 166 -3.45 -6.73 4.46
CA THR A 166 -4.17 -5.72 3.68
C THR A 166 -3.99 -4.30 4.18
N ASP A 167 -3.51 -4.13 5.41
CA ASP A 167 -3.28 -2.81 5.99
C ASP A 167 -1.98 -2.23 5.44
N ILE A 168 -1.97 -0.91 5.23
CA ILE A 168 -0.78 -0.22 4.77
C ILE A 168 0.19 -0.09 5.95
N ALA A 169 1.34 -0.75 5.82
CA ALA A 169 2.39 -0.72 6.85
C ALA A 169 3.26 0.54 6.74
N ALA A 170 3.50 1.01 5.52
CA ALA A 170 4.26 2.23 5.27
C ALA A 170 3.83 2.92 3.97
N TYR A 171 3.98 4.25 3.94
CA TYR A 171 3.81 5.09 2.76
C TYR A 171 5.16 5.62 2.31
N VAL A 172 5.50 5.36 1.06
CA VAL A 172 6.72 5.85 0.40
C VAL A 172 6.33 7.06 -0.44
N ASN A 173 6.75 8.25 -0.04
CA ASN A 173 6.29 9.51 -0.62
C ASN A 173 7.39 10.16 -1.43
N ASN A 174 7.13 10.49 -2.69
CA ASN A 174 7.93 11.42 -3.48
C ASN A 174 7.24 12.77 -3.54
N ILE A 175 8.00 13.83 -3.28
CA ILE A 175 7.52 15.21 -3.23
C ILE A 175 8.36 16.01 -4.21
N PHE A 176 7.79 16.35 -5.34
CA PHE A 176 8.45 17.07 -6.42
C PHE A 176 8.40 18.59 -6.18
N SER A 177 9.46 19.29 -6.54
CA SER A 177 9.48 20.76 -6.53
C SER A 177 8.81 21.36 -7.75
N THR A 178 8.90 20.67 -8.89
CA THR A 178 8.22 20.96 -10.14
C THR A 178 7.53 19.71 -10.64
N LEU A 179 6.56 19.85 -11.53
CA LEU A 179 5.84 18.70 -12.06
C LEU A 179 6.68 18.02 -13.15
N PRO A 180 7.06 16.76 -13.00
CA PRO A 180 7.77 16.05 -14.07
C PRO A 180 6.87 15.79 -15.27
N GLU A 181 7.46 15.58 -16.45
CA GLU A 181 6.72 15.16 -17.65
C GLU A 181 5.93 13.88 -17.40
N GLY A 182 4.68 13.82 -17.87
CA GLY A 182 3.76 12.70 -17.65
C GLY A 182 3.12 12.68 -16.25
N PHE A 183 3.25 13.78 -15.46
CA PHE A 183 2.59 13.93 -14.17
C PHE A 183 1.61 15.12 -14.21
N PHE A 184 0.48 14.97 -13.51
CA PHE A 184 -0.61 15.92 -13.51
C PHE A 184 -1.03 16.27 -12.09
N VAL A 185 -1.44 17.52 -11.89
CA VAL A 185 -2.12 17.93 -10.66
C VAL A 185 -3.59 17.56 -10.75
N ASN A 186 -4.17 17.16 -9.63
CA ASN A 186 -5.59 16.87 -9.56
C ASN A 186 -6.39 18.14 -9.30
N GLY A 187 -7.20 18.52 -10.28
CA GLY A 187 -8.23 19.53 -10.13
C GLY A 187 -9.53 18.93 -9.60
N LYS A 188 -10.35 19.75 -8.96
CA LYS A 188 -11.69 19.36 -8.51
C LYS A 188 -12.73 20.21 -9.22
N ILE A 189 -13.70 19.55 -9.87
CA ILE A 189 -14.86 20.20 -10.48
C ILE A 189 -16.08 19.84 -9.65
N GLU A 190 -16.75 20.83 -9.11
CA GLU A 190 -18.02 20.65 -8.41
C GLU A 190 -19.17 20.83 -9.39
N ILE A 191 -20.00 19.81 -9.52
CA ILE A 191 -21.12 19.78 -10.44
C ILE A 191 -22.43 19.73 -9.63
N THR A 192 -23.33 20.66 -9.92
CA THR A 192 -24.68 20.69 -9.31
C THR A 192 -25.75 20.69 -10.41
N LYS A 193 -26.72 19.79 -10.32
CA LYS A 193 -27.86 19.74 -11.25
C LYS A 193 -29.07 20.46 -10.66
N ASN A 194 -29.57 21.46 -11.40
CA ASN A 194 -30.85 22.11 -11.13
C ASN A 194 -31.80 21.86 -12.31
N VAL A 195 -33.05 21.52 -12.02
CA VAL A 195 -34.12 21.42 -13.02
C VAL A 195 -35.02 22.65 -12.88
N VAL A 196 -35.18 23.36 -13.99
CA VAL A 196 -36.00 24.56 -14.07
C VAL A 196 -37.04 24.37 -15.20
N VAL A 197 -38.30 24.57 -14.89
CA VAL A 197 -39.43 24.53 -15.88
C VAL A 197 -40.15 25.87 -15.77
N ASP A 198 -40.25 26.59 -16.87
CA ASP A 198 -40.90 27.91 -16.94
C ASP A 198 -40.36 28.92 -15.90
N GLY A 199 -39.04 28.89 -15.69
CA GLY A 199 -38.32 29.77 -14.74
C GLY A 199 -38.45 29.33 -13.25
N VAL A 200 -39.16 28.26 -12.94
CA VAL A 200 -39.34 27.78 -11.57
C VAL A 200 -38.55 26.50 -11.35
N LYS A 201 -37.80 26.43 -10.24
CA LYS A 201 -37.14 25.18 -9.85
C LYS A 201 -38.16 24.09 -9.60
N LYS A 202 -38.01 22.95 -10.23
CA LYS A 202 -38.86 21.76 -10.07
C LYS A 202 -38.06 20.64 -9.40
N THR A 203 -38.73 19.90 -8.53
CA THR A 203 -38.20 18.66 -7.99
C THR A 203 -38.62 17.52 -8.93
N VAL A 204 -37.60 16.77 -9.38
CA VAL A 204 -37.81 15.57 -10.22
C VAL A 204 -36.99 14.43 -9.63
N ASP A 205 -37.47 13.22 -9.75
CA ASP A 205 -36.82 12.00 -9.27
C ASP A 205 -36.13 11.25 -10.41
N ASP A 206 -35.65 12.01 -11.39
CA ASP A 206 -34.94 11.46 -12.54
C ASP A 206 -33.44 11.40 -12.27
N LYS A 207 -32.79 10.41 -12.88
CA LYS A 207 -31.35 10.28 -12.90
C LYS A 207 -30.78 11.09 -14.05
N PHE A 208 -29.76 11.89 -13.74
CA PHE A 208 -28.99 12.66 -14.70
C PHE A 208 -27.56 12.20 -14.70
N TYR A 209 -26.87 12.38 -15.82
CA TYR A 209 -25.46 12.07 -15.94
C TYR A 209 -24.72 13.30 -16.44
N ALA A 210 -23.56 13.59 -15.85
CA ALA A 210 -22.64 14.58 -16.37
C ALA A 210 -21.33 13.89 -16.74
N THR A 211 -20.84 14.18 -17.93
CA THR A 211 -19.52 13.70 -18.39
C THR A 211 -18.60 14.89 -18.53
N VAL A 212 -17.42 14.78 -17.91
CA VAL A 212 -16.33 15.75 -18.08
C VAL A 212 -15.44 15.22 -19.20
N PHE A 213 -15.11 16.09 -20.13
CA PHE A 213 -14.20 15.80 -21.24
C PHE A 213 -12.94 16.63 -21.08
N ASP A 214 -11.80 16.11 -21.55
CA ASP A 214 -10.59 16.89 -21.75
C ASP A 214 -10.68 17.76 -23.03
N ASP A 215 -9.65 18.54 -23.29
CA ASP A 215 -9.56 19.41 -24.47
C ASP A 215 -9.48 18.63 -25.79
N SER A 216 -9.09 17.36 -25.77
CA SER A 216 -9.12 16.46 -26.92
C SER A 216 -10.50 15.89 -27.23
N GLY A 217 -11.48 16.09 -26.31
CA GLY A 217 -12.82 15.53 -26.38
C GLY A 217 -12.92 14.09 -25.86
N LYS A 218 -11.90 13.58 -25.17
CA LYS A 218 -11.93 12.28 -24.51
C LYS A 218 -12.65 12.41 -23.15
N ALA A 219 -13.55 11.49 -22.86
CA ALA A 219 -14.23 11.44 -21.55
C ALA A 219 -13.25 11.10 -20.44
N VAL A 220 -13.15 11.99 -19.44
CA VAL A 220 -12.31 11.84 -18.24
C VAL A 220 -13.09 11.18 -17.13
N SER A 221 -14.34 11.61 -16.92
CA SER A 221 -15.21 11.08 -15.86
C SER A 221 -16.67 11.23 -16.22
N THR A 222 -17.50 10.27 -15.80
CA THR A 222 -18.95 10.36 -15.87
C THR A 222 -19.54 10.09 -14.50
N VAL A 223 -20.40 10.98 -14.02
CA VAL A 223 -21.03 10.89 -12.70
C VAL A 223 -22.54 10.94 -12.80
N GLU A 224 -23.23 10.17 -11.96
CA GLU A 224 -24.66 10.27 -11.76
C GLU A 224 -24.98 11.44 -10.83
N LEU A 225 -25.93 12.26 -11.21
CA LEU A 225 -26.39 13.42 -10.45
C LEU A 225 -27.85 13.24 -10.06
N LYS A 226 -28.17 13.49 -8.83
CA LYS A 226 -29.55 13.74 -8.39
C LYS A 226 -29.78 15.23 -8.33
N GLN A 227 -31.03 15.63 -8.38
CA GLN A 227 -31.36 17.05 -8.30
C GLN A 227 -30.91 17.64 -6.94
N ASN A 228 -30.28 18.80 -6.98
CA ASN A 228 -29.70 19.54 -5.86
C ASN A 228 -28.50 18.86 -5.18
N ASP A 229 -28.08 17.67 -5.61
CA ASP A 229 -26.85 17.07 -5.12
C ASP A 229 -25.65 17.79 -5.71
N LYS A 230 -24.61 17.90 -4.91
CA LYS A 230 -23.30 18.41 -5.29
C LYS A 230 -22.35 17.24 -5.41
N VAL A 231 -21.85 16.97 -6.60
CA VAL A 231 -20.87 15.91 -6.86
C VAL A 231 -19.53 16.56 -7.22
N THR A 232 -18.47 16.10 -6.57
CA THR A 232 -17.10 16.53 -6.87
C THR A 232 -16.44 15.48 -7.76
N VAL A 233 -15.94 15.92 -8.91
CA VAL A 233 -15.16 15.11 -9.84
C VAL A 233 -13.71 15.54 -9.74
N THR A 234 -12.81 14.60 -9.54
CA THR A 234 -11.36 14.85 -9.61
C THR A 234 -10.93 14.65 -11.06
N VAL A 235 -10.26 15.65 -11.62
CA VAL A 235 -9.75 15.64 -12.99
C VAL A 235 -8.25 15.92 -12.99
N PRO A 236 -7.44 15.16 -13.73
CA PRO A 236 -6.03 15.48 -13.92
C PRO A 236 -5.92 16.72 -14.82
N PHE A 237 -5.01 17.61 -14.49
CA PHE A 237 -4.62 18.69 -15.39
C PHE A 237 -3.10 18.90 -15.34
N SER A 238 -2.50 19.26 -16.49
CA SER A 238 -1.09 19.63 -16.56
C SER A 238 -0.93 21.15 -16.45
N GLU A 239 0.25 21.61 -16.05
CA GLU A 239 0.56 23.05 -15.94
C GLU A 239 0.59 23.79 -17.29
N ASP A 240 0.58 23.05 -18.41
CA ASP A 240 0.65 23.60 -19.75
C ASP A 240 -0.69 24.17 -20.27
N ILE A 241 -1.76 24.05 -19.49
CA ILE A 241 -3.04 24.70 -19.82
C ILE A 241 -3.01 26.10 -19.25
N LYS A 242 -2.58 27.05 -20.12
CA LYS A 242 -2.72 28.50 -19.88
C LYS A 242 -4.11 28.97 -20.24
#